data_22bd800e11fb5bef4cd8ad90127f2d39
#
_entry.id   22bd800e11fb5bef4cd8ad90127f2d39
#
_cell.length_a   1.000
_cell.length_b   1.000
_cell.length_c   1.000
_cell.angle_alpha   90.00
_cell.angle_beta   90.00
_cell.angle_gamma   90.00
#
_symmetry.space_group_name_H-M   'P 1'
#
loop_
_entity.id
_entity.type
_entity.pdbx_description
1 polymer ?
#
loop_
_entity_poly.entity_id
_entity_poly.type
_entity_poly.pdbx_seq_one_letter_code
_entity_poly.pdbx_strand_id
1 'polypeptide(L)'
;MTRGDVFRVRAPRDAWGHKQRGARYAVVVQATALELSTVLVAPTSTKARRASFRPEVVLGGRRTRVLAEQVGVVDRGRLGRPAGQLTSDELDEVDRALETVLGLAR
;
A
#
# COMPACT_ATOMS: atom_id res chain seq x y z
N MET A 1 -3.74 6.26 -13.11
CA MET A 1 -3.45 5.78 -11.74
C MET A 1 -4.23 6.62 -10.76
N THR A 2 -4.99 5.96 -9.93
CA THR A 2 -5.92 6.61 -9.01
C THR A 2 -5.61 6.15 -7.59
N ARG A 3 -5.78 7.04 -6.64
CA ARG A 3 -5.66 6.71 -5.23
C ARG A 3 -6.53 5.51 -4.89
N GLY A 4 -5.97 4.52 -4.19
CA GLY A 4 -6.67 3.27 -3.89
C GLY A 4 -6.43 2.16 -4.90
N ASP A 5 -5.82 2.45 -6.03
CA ASP A 5 -5.42 1.39 -6.96
C ASP A 5 -4.37 0.50 -6.29
N VAL A 6 -4.44 -0.79 -6.61
CA VAL A 6 -3.51 -1.77 -6.06
C VAL A 6 -2.69 -2.34 -7.21
N PHE A 7 -1.38 -2.41 -7.00
CA PHE A 7 -0.45 -2.95 -8.00
C PHE A 7 0.45 -3.99 -7.37
N ARG A 8 0.90 -4.92 -8.19
CA ARG A 8 2.04 -5.75 -7.81
C ARG A 8 3.29 -4.91 -7.89
N VAL A 9 4.17 -5.08 -6.92
CA VAL A 9 5.43 -4.34 -6.88
C VAL A 9 6.56 -5.35 -6.78
N ARG A 10 7.56 -5.18 -7.61
CA ARG A 10 8.78 -5.96 -7.48
C ARG A 10 9.57 -5.47 -6.29
N ALA A 11 9.93 -6.39 -5.44
CA ALA A 11 10.88 -6.06 -4.39
C ALA A 11 12.23 -5.75 -5.03
N PRO A 12 12.96 -4.74 -4.53
CA PRO A 12 14.34 -4.53 -4.97
C PRO A 12 15.14 -5.79 -4.71
N ARG A 13 16.07 -6.06 -5.61
CA ARG A 13 16.88 -7.29 -5.59
C ARG A 13 17.58 -7.51 -4.25
N ASP A 14 18.02 -6.44 -3.63
CA ASP A 14 18.79 -6.45 -2.40
C ASP A 14 18.01 -5.85 -1.23
N ALA A 15 16.75 -5.56 -1.44
CA ALA A 15 15.96 -4.91 -0.41
C ALA A 15 15.70 -5.88 0.72
N TRP A 16 16.19 -5.51 1.86
CA TRP A 16 15.87 -6.20 3.10
C TRP A 16 16.04 -7.72 3.02
N GLY A 17 16.86 -8.16 2.10
CA GLY A 17 17.31 -9.52 1.97
C GLY A 17 16.17 -10.51 1.83
N HIS A 18 16.19 -11.44 2.67
CA HIS A 18 15.43 -12.66 2.61
C HIS A 18 13.95 -12.52 2.93
N LYS A 19 13.50 -11.37 3.38
CA LYS A 19 12.14 -11.25 3.92
C LYS A 19 11.07 -11.09 2.86
N GLN A 20 11.48 -10.81 1.65
CA GLN A 20 10.56 -10.37 0.62
C GLN A 20 10.65 -11.28 -0.60
N ARG A 21 10.23 -12.50 -0.42
CA ARG A 21 10.15 -13.41 -1.55
C ARG A 21 8.81 -13.24 -2.25
N GLY A 22 8.86 -13.13 -3.56
CA GLY A 22 7.69 -13.09 -4.38
C GLY A 22 7.10 -11.71 -4.56
N ALA A 23 5.99 -11.68 -5.24
CA ALA A 23 5.32 -10.45 -5.57
C ALA A 23 4.61 -9.90 -4.35
N ARG A 24 4.74 -8.60 -4.15
CA ARG A 24 3.97 -7.89 -3.15
C ARG A 24 2.95 -7.01 -3.81
N TYR A 25 1.93 -6.72 -3.06
CA TYR A 25 0.91 -5.77 -3.47
C TYR A 25 1.09 -4.49 -2.69
N ALA A 26 0.84 -3.38 -3.37
CA ALA A 26 0.91 -2.08 -2.73
C ALA A 26 -0.27 -1.23 -3.17
N VAL A 27 -0.76 -0.42 -2.26
CA VAL A 27 -1.88 0.47 -2.48
C VAL A 27 -1.35 1.86 -2.77
N VAL A 28 -1.81 2.47 -3.85
CA VAL A 28 -1.47 3.84 -4.18
C VAL A 28 -2.18 4.77 -3.20
N VAL A 29 -1.39 5.55 -2.48
CA VAL A 29 -1.92 6.51 -1.52
C VAL A 29 -1.61 7.96 -1.90
N GLN A 30 -0.82 8.15 -2.93
CA GLN A 30 -0.53 9.48 -3.44
C GLN A 30 -1.77 10.14 -4.04
N ALA A 31 -1.92 11.42 -3.80
CA ALA A 31 -3.03 12.18 -4.39
C ALA A 31 -3.06 11.98 -5.90
N THR A 32 -4.22 11.68 -6.44
CA THR A 32 -4.40 11.36 -7.85
C THR A 32 -3.91 12.50 -8.77
N ALA A 33 -4.07 13.73 -8.31
CA ALA A 33 -3.69 14.91 -9.10
C ALA A 33 -2.18 15.13 -9.20
N LEU A 34 -1.39 14.46 -8.37
CA LEU A 34 0.07 14.62 -8.39
C LEU A 34 0.68 13.61 -9.36
N GLU A 35 1.10 14.09 -10.51
CA GLU A 35 1.75 13.24 -11.51
C GLU A 35 3.27 13.44 -11.41
N LEU A 36 3.90 12.53 -10.67
CA LEU A 36 5.35 12.56 -10.45
C LEU A 36 5.97 11.30 -11.06
N SER A 37 7.28 11.29 -11.18
CA SER A 37 8.00 10.10 -11.65
C SER A 37 7.99 8.98 -10.61
N THR A 38 7.72 9.35 -9.37
CA THR A 38 7.59 8.40 -8.26
C THR A 38 6.15 8.39 -7.77
N VAL A 39 5.81 7.39 -6.97
CA VAL A 39 4.48 7.29 -6.39
C VAL A 39 4.57 6.80 -4.94
N LEU A 40 3.78 7.43 -4.08
CA LEU A 40 3.65 7.00 -2.70
C LEU A 40 2.69 5.81 -2.62
N VAL A 41 3.17 4.73 -2.02
CA VAL A 41 2.39 3.52 -1.86
C VAL A 41 2.52 3.00 -0.43
N ALA A 42 1.55 2.19 -0.03
CA ALA A 42 1.62 1.44 1.22
C ALA A 42 1.57 -0.05 0.89
N PRO A 43 2.53 -0.85 1.34
CA PRO A 43 2.53 -2.28 1.06
C PRO A 43 1.47 -3.01 1.86
N THR A 44 1.16 -4.23 1.45
CA THR A 44 0.22 -5.08 2.16
C THR A 44 0.92 -6.34 2.67
N SER A 45 0.32 -6.96 3.68
CA SER A 45 0.83 -8.23 4.21
C SER A 45 -0.31 -9.06 4.77
N THR A 46 -0.37 -10.32 4.37
CA THR A 46 -1.34 -11.26 4.93
C THR A 46 -0.92 -11.76 6.30
N LYS A 47 0.34 -11.55 6.66
CA LYS A 47 0.92 -12.06 7.91
C LYS A 47 1.12 -10.98 8.97
N ALA A 48 0.78 -9.75 8.67
CA ALA A 48 0.99 -8.65 9.61
C ALA A 48 0.09 -8.78 10.82
N ARG A 49 0.61 -8.40 11.98
CA ARG A 49 -0.18 -8.37 13.21
C ARG A 49 -1.23 -7.27 13.16
N ARG A 50 -2.34 -7.50 13.82
CA ARG A 50 -3.38 -6.49 13.96
C ARG A 50 -2.83 -5.25 14.62
N ALA A 51 -3.22 -4.10 14.09
CA ALA A 51 -2.94 -2.80 14.69
C ALA A 51 -3.95 -1.81 14.13
N SER A 52 -4.26 -0.78 14.89
CA SER A 52 -5.22 0.24 14.44
C SER A 52 -4.76 0.94 13.17
N PHE A 53 -3.45 1.00 12.93
CA PHE A 53 -2.87 1.62 11.74
C PHE A 53 -2.58 0.60 10.62
N ARG A 54 -3.15 -0.58 10.71
CA ARG A 54 -3.02 -1.63 9.69
C ARG A 54 -4.40 -2.13 9.29
N PRO A 55 -5.17 -1.31 8.56
CA PRO A 55 -6.53 -1.69 8.20
C PRO A 55 -6.57 -2.94 7.36
N GLU A 56 -7.58 -3.77 7.64
CA GLU A 56 -7.81 -4.97 6.86
C GLU A 56 -8.58 -4.63 5.60
N VAL A 57 -8.13 -5.18 4.49
CA VAL A 57 -8.79 -5.02 3.20
C VAL A 57 -8.89 -6.39 2.53
N VAL A 58 -9.69 -6.48 1.49
CA VAL A 58 -9.85 -7.72 0.72
C VAL A 58 -9.31 -7.50 -0.69
N LEU A 59 -8.32 -8.28 -1.05
CA LEU A 59 -7.73 -8.23 -2.38
C LEU A 59 -7.78 -9.62 -3.01
N GLY A 60 -8.45 -9.73 -4.16
CA GLY A 60 -8.59 -11.00 -4.82
C GLY A 60 -9.26 -12.07 -3.97
N GLY A 61 -10.22 -11.67 -3.13
CA GLY A 61 -10.91 -12.59 -2.24
C GLY A 61 -10.14 -12.95 -0.97
N ARG A 62 -8.96 -12.40 -0.77
CA ARG A 62 -8.13 -12.68 0.40
C ARG A 62 -8.05 -11.48 1.32
N ARG A 63 -8.13 -11.73 2.61
CA ARG A 63 -7.91 -10.68 3.59
C ARG A 63 -6.43 -10.40 3.73
N THR A 64 -6.08 -9.13 3.74
CA THR A 64 -4.71 -8.67 3.95
C THR A 64 -4.75 -7.38 4.75
N ARG A 65 -3.61 -6.90 5.17
CA ARG A 65 -3.53 -5.64 5.90
C ARG A 65 -2.67 -4.66 5.15
N VAL A 66 -3.13 -3.43 5.08
CA VAL A 66 -2.35 -2.34 4.52
C VAL A 66 -1.43 -1.82 5.62
N LEU A 67 -0.14 -1.80 5.35
CA LEU A 67 0.86 -1.39 6.34
C LEU A 67 1.12 0.11 6.20
N ALA A 68 0.25 0.91 6.80
CA ALA A 68 0.34 2.36 6.69
C ALA A 68 1.67 2.89 7.24
N GLU A 69 2.23 2.24 8.26
CA GLU A 69 3.50 2.65 8.83
C GLU A 69 4.69 2.42 7.89
N GLN A 70 4.47 1.68 6.81
CA GLN A 70 5.51 1.42 5.81
C GLN A 70 5.28 2.19 4.51
N VAL A 71 4.45 3.22 4.56
CA VAL A 71 4.25 4.08 3.41
C VAL A 71 5.60 4.60 2.92
N GLY A 72 5.77 4.59 1.62
CA GLY A 72 7.03 5.01 1.05
C GLY A 72 6.92 5.26 -0.44
N VAL A 73 8.02 5.69 -1.00
CA VAL A 73 8.11 6.08 -2.40
C VAL A 73 8.66 4.94 -3.22
N VAL A 74 8.02 4.67 -4.34
CA VAL A 74 8.58 3.76 -5.35
C VAL A 74 8.62 4.46 -6.69
N ASP A 75 9.53 4.01 -7.52
CA ASP A 75 9.59 4.45 -8.91
C ASP A 75 8.38 3.88 -9.64
N ARG A 76 7.76 4.67 -10.52
CA ARG A 76 6.62 4.18 -11.30
C ARG A 76 6.95 2.92 -12.09
N GLY A 77 8.18 2.82 -12.57
CA GLY A 77 8.63 1.65 -13.31
C GLY A 77 8.64 0.36 -12.50
N ARG A 78 8.50 0.46 -11.20
CA ARG A 78 8.44 -0.71 -10.33
C ARG A 78 7.03 -1.21 -10.08
N LEU A 79 6.04 -0.45 -10.49
CA LEU A 79 4.66 -0.89 -10.42
C LEU A 79 4.41 -1.91 -11.52
N GLY A 80 3.98 -3.08 -11.13
CA GLY A 80 3.68 -4.16 -12.04
C GLY A 80 2.23 -4.13 -12.48
N ARG A 81 1.62 -5.30 -12.53
CA ARG A 81 0.23 -5.43 -12.97
C ARG A 81 -0.72 -4.77 -11.98
N PRO A 82 -1.76 -4.11 -12.50
CA PRO A 82 -2.88 -3.75 -11.64
C PRO A 82 -3.47 -5.02 -11.01
N ALA A 83 -3.75 -4.93 -9.72
CA ALA A 83 -4.23 -6.08 -8.95
C ALA A 83 -5.58 -5.82 -8.29
N GLY A 84 -6.15 -4.66 -8.52
CA GLY A 84 -7.46 -4.31 -7.98
C GLY A 84 -7.53 -2.87 -7.54
N GLN A 85 -8.57 -2.60 -6.78
CA GLN A 85 -8.85 -1.27 -6.28
C GLN A 85 -9.56 -1.41 -4.94
N LEU A 86 -9.18 -0.60 -3.98
CA LEU A 86 -9.88 -0.58 -2.70
C LEU A 86 -11.26 0.01 -2.87
N THR A 87 -12.20 -0.46 -2.07
CA THR A 87 -13.49 0.19 -1.96
C THR A 87 -13.32 1.55 -1.29
N SER A 88 -14.31 2.42 -1.40
CA SER A 88 -14.23 3.72 -0.73
C SER A 88 -14.13 3.58 0.79
N ASP A 89 -14.83 2.61 1.37
CA ASP A 89 -14.73 2.36 2.81
C ASP A 89 -13.34 1.88 3.21
N GLU A 90 -12.75 1.00 2.42
CA GLU A 90 -11.39 0.54 2.66
C GLU A 90 -10.39 1.68 2.55
N LEU A 91 -10.56 2.53 1.54
CA LEU A 91 -9.67 3.67 1.37
C LEU A 91 -9.81 4.67 2.52
N ASP A 92 -11.03 4.89 3.03
CA ASP A 92 -11.23 5.74 4.19
C ASP A 92 -10.48 5.20 5.42
N GLU A 93 -10.48 3.89 5.60
CA GLU A 93 -9.73 3.27 6.70
C GLU A 93 -8.23 3.45 6.53
N VAL A 94 -7.74 3.34 5.29
CA VAL A 94 -6.33 3.61 5.00
C VAL A 94 -5.99 5.06 5.30
N ASP A 95 -6.87 5.99 4.95
CA ASP A 95 -6.64 7.40 5.22
C ASP A 95 -6.52 7.68 6.72
N ARG A 96 -7.40 7.08 7.52
CA ARG A 96 -7.33 7.22 8.97
C ARG A 96 -6.03 6.64 9.53
N ALA A 97 -5.62 5.50 9.00
CA ALA A 97 -4.37 4.89 9.42
C ALA A 97 -3.18 5.77 9.09
N LEU A 98 -3.17 6.38 7.90
CA LEU A 98 -2.12 7.31 7.51
C LEU A 98 -2.11 8.55 8.40
N GLU A 99 -3.27 9.09 8.72
CA GLU A 99 -3.36 10.23 9.65
C GLU A 99 -2.73 9.88 11.00
N THR A 100 -2.98 8.67 11.49
CA THR A 100 -2.41 8.20 12.74
C THR A 100 -0.89 8.07 12.64
N VAL A 101 -0.43 7.39 11.62
CA VAL A 101 1.00 7.11 11.44
C VAL A 101 1.80 8.39 11.21
N LEU A 102 1.23 9.34 10.48
CA LEU A 102 1.90 10.60 10.17
C LEU A 102 1.69 11.67 11.24
N GLY A 103 0.92 11.35 12.27
CA GLY A 103 0.68 12.32 13.34
C GLY A 103 -0.23 13.46 12.94
N LEU A 104 -1.07 13.27 11.93
CA LEU A 104 -1.98 14.30 11.44
C LEU A 104 -3.36 14.20 12.10
N ALA A 105 -3.64 13.12 12.78
CA ALA A 105 -4.92 12.93 13.48
C ALA A 105 -4.98 13.88 14.68
N ARG A 106 -6.12 14.53 14.84
CA ARG A 106 -6.32 15.51 15.92
C ARG A 106 -7.53 15.19 16.75
#